data_36f7bb6f53ff1a440aaad99161f92dd5
#
_entry.id   36f7bb6f53ff1a440aaad99161f92dd5
#
_cell.length_a   1.000
_cell.length_b   1.000
_cell.length_c   1.000
_cell.angle_alpha   90.00
_cell.angle_beta   90.00
_cell.angle_gamma   90.00
#
_symmetry.space_group_name_H-M   'P 1'
#
loop_
_entity.id
_entity.type
_entity.pdbx_description
1 polymer ?
#
loop_
_entity_poly.entity_id
_entity_poly.type
_entity_poly.pdbx_seq_one_letter_code
_entity_poly.pdbx_strand_id
1 'polypeptide(L)'
;MHKRMSPHGDYDHMGEAINLVNNFKVAKVIFNCGPYNDLEKELIKVLDKKKIPYYSCVKELNVDDNKWYFLNNKDYGNENDNSSVIYTELNNHKFLFMGDAGVEVEEDLIEKYNLQDIEVLKVGHHGSKTSSSKEFIDEVNPKYSVISVGKNNRYGHPNDVILDNLEGSRIYRTDQDGSIMFEIKNNKLKIETCLP
;
A
#
# COMPACT_ATOMS: atom_id res chain seq x y z
N MET A 1 -8.49 11.05 -15.00
CA MET A 1 -7.07 10.80 -15.32
C MET A 1 -6.54 9.84 -14.28
N HIS A 2 -6.15 8.62 -14.65
CA HIS A 2 -5.75 7.63 -13.67
C HIS A 2 -4.31 7.89 -13.21
N LYS A 3 -4.11 7.97 -11.89
CA LYS A 3 -2.80 7.96 -11.25
C LYS A 3 -2.63 6.56 -10.66
N ARG A 4 -1.54 5.88 -10.95
CA ARG A 4 -1.22 4.59 -10.36
C ARG A 4 0.07 4.69 -9.58
N MET A 5 0.08 4.08 -8.43
CA MET A 5 1.24 3.84 -7.60
C MET A 5 1.41 2.34 -7.48
N SER A 6 2.64 1.85 -7.65
CA SER A 6 3.02 0.49 -7.29
C SER A 6 3.84 0.58 -6.00
N PRO A 7 3.56 -0.23 -4.97
CA PRO A 7 4.32 -0.19 -3.73
C PRO A 7 5.77 -0.62 -3.94
N HIS A 8 6.02 -1.63 -4.76
CA HIS A 8 7.35 -2.13 -5.13
C HIS A 8 7.32 -2.89 -6.47
N GLY A 9 8.48 -3.40 -6.92
CA GLY A 9 8.70 -3.93 -8.26
C GLY A 9 8.30 -5.40 -8.48
N ASP A 10 7.72 -6.11 -7.52
CA ASP A 10 7.40 -7.52 -7.66
C ASP A 10 6.19 -7.78 -8.57
N TYR A 11 6.12 -9.00 -9.10
CA TYR A 11 5.16 -9.38 -10.13
C TYR A 11 3.69 -9.27 -9.66
N ASP A 12 3.39 -9.60 -8.42
CA ASP A 12 2.05 -9.51 -7.83
C ASP A 12 1.56 -8.06 -7.66
N HIS A 13 2.48 -7.07 -7.65
CA HIS A 13 2.18 -5.66 -7.63
C HIS A 13 2.28 -4.99 -9.00
N MET A 14 3.23 -5.39 -9.84
CA MET A 14 3.54 -4.73 -11.10
C MET A 14 3.26 -5.55 -12.36
N GLY A 15 2.93 -6.84 -12.27
CA GLY A 15 2.79 -7.72 -13.42
C GLY A 15 1.88 -7.17 -14.53
N GLU A 16 0.83 -6.44 -14.15
CA GLU A 16 -0.11 -5.82 -15.10
C GLU A 16 0.19 -4.33 -15.41
N ALA A 17 1.30 -3.77 -14.92
CA ALA A 17 1.59 -2.34 -15.06
C ALA A 17 1.76 -1.93 -16.54
N ILE A 18 2.47 -2.73 -17.34
CA ILE A 18 2.67 -2.47 -18.76
C ILE A 18 1.33 -2.52 -19.53
N ASN A 19 0.49 -3.50 -19.20
CA ASN A 19 -0.83 -3.66 -19.80
C ASN A 19 -1.73 -2.47 -19.48
N LEU A 20 -1.71 -2.03 -18.23
CA LEU A 20 -2.43 -0.84 -17.79
C LEU A 20 -1.98 0.42 -18.53
N VAL A 21 -0.67 0.67 -18.60
CA VAL A 21 -0.11 1.83 -19.30
C VAL A 21 -0.42 1.79 -20.80
N ASN A 22 -0.57 0.59 -21.38
CA ASN A 22 -0.92 0.46 -22.80
C ASN A 22 -2.38 0.74 -23.09
N ASN A 23 -3.29 0.41 -22.18
CA ASN A 23 -4.73 0.45 -22.40
C ASN A 23 -5.43 1.63 -21.74
N PHE A 24 -4.78 2.32 -20.80
CA PHE A 24 -5.38 3.43 -20.07
C PHE A 24 -4.53 4.70 -20.15
N LYS A 25 -5.17 5.84 -19.96
CA LYS A 25 -4.47 7.13 -19.90
C LYS A 25 -3.82 7.30 -18.51
N VAL A 26 -2.51 7.06 -18.44
CA VAL A 26 -1.68 7.26 -17.26
C VAL A 26 -1.00 8.62 -17.34
N ALA A 27 -1.08 9.42 -16.29
CA ALA A 27 -0.50 10.76 -16.25
C ALA A 27 0.99 10.74 -15.89
N LYS A 28 1.33 9.90 -14.92
CA LYS A 28 2.69 9.69 -14.42
C LYS A 28 2.77 8.37 -13.69
N VAL A 29 3.99 7.85 -13.53
CA VAL A 29 4.29 6.69 -12.69
C VAL A 29 5.24 7.12 -11.57
N ILE A 30 5.07 6.54 -10.39
CA ILE A 30 5.93 6.76 -9.23
C ILE A 30 6.44 5.40 -8.79
N PHE A 31 7.76 5.27 -8.75
CA PHE A 31 8.48 4.11 -8.24
C PHE A 31 8.92 4.36 -6.78
N ASN A 32 9.26 3.30 -6.07
CA ASN A 32 9.86 3.33 -4.74
C ASN A 32 11.28 3.94 -4.73
N CYS A 33 12.02 3.82 -3.63
CA CYS A 33 13.38 4.34 -3.49
C CYS A 33 14.48 3.33 -3.82
N GLY A 34 14.15 2.07 -4.06
CA GLY A 34 15.11 1.02 -4.39
C GLY A 34 15.68 1.12 -5.82
N PRO A 35 16.68 0.32 -6.14
CA PRO A 35 17.15 0.17 -7.50
C PRO A 35 16.10 -0.51 -8.36
N TYR A 36 15.97 -0.09 -9.63
CA TYR A 36 15.02 -0.70 -10.53
C TYR A 36 15.34 -2.16 -10.83
N ASN A 37 14.39 -3.03 -10.60
CA ASN A 37 14.46 -4.43 -11.04
C ASN A 37 14.17 -4.58 -12.54
N ASP A 38 14.17 -5.79 -13.07
CA ASP A 38 14.02 -6.00 -14.50
C ASP A 38 12.61 -5.68 -14.99
N LEU A 39 11.58 -5.94 -14.19
CA LEU A 39 10.18 -5.62 -14.54
C LEU A 39 9.95 -4.10 -14.60
N GLU A 40 10.54 -3.37 -13.66
CA GLU A 40 10.51 -1.90 -13.65
C GLU A 40 11.27 -1.31 -14.85
N LYS A 41 12.44 -1.85 -15.19
CA LYS A 41 13.20 -1.45 -16.38
C LYS A 41 12.42 -1.69 -17.67
N GLU A 42 11.66 -2.78 -17.76
CA GLU A 42 10.77 -3.02 -18.91
C GLU A 42 9.63 -2.01 -18.95
N LEU A 43 9.00 -1.70 -17.83
CA LEU A 43 7.98 -0.66 -17.76
C LEU A 43 8.55 0.70 -18.17
N ILE A 44 9.74 1.07 -17.71
CA ILE A 44 10.43 2.34 -18.06
C ILE A 44 10.58 2.47 -19.57
N LYS A 45 11.00 1.41 -20.29
CA LYS A 45 11.08 1.44 -21.77
C LYS A 45 9.73 1.79 -22.42
N VAL A 46 8.63 1.29 -21.86
CA VAL A 46 7.29 1.60 -22.36
C VAL A 46 6.89 3.03 -22.04
N LEU A 47 7.21 3.52 -20.84
CA LEU A 47 6.95 4.90 -20.41
C LEU A 47 7.68 5.90 -21.30
N ASP A 48 8.98 5.67 -21.58
CA ASP A 48 9.80 6.50 -22.47
C ASP A 48 9.23 6.56 -23.88
N LYS A 49 8.86 5.40 -24.44
CA LYS A 49 8.21 5.32 -25.76
C LYS A 49 6.90 6.10 -25.83
N LYS A 50 6.13 6.10 -24.75
CA LYS A 50 4.83 6.80 -24.65
C LYS A 50 4.97 8.24 -24.15
N LYS A 51 6.17 8.69 -23.79
CA LYS A 51 6.46 10.00 -23.20
C LYS A 51 5.65 10.24 -21.90
N ILE A 52 5.47 9.19 -21.10
CA ILE A 52 4.83 9.27 -19.81
C ILE A 52 5.91 9.55 -18.75
N PRO A 53 5.82 10.67 -18.02
CA PRO A 53 6.81 10.99 -17.02
C PRO A 53 6.76 10.00 -15.84
N TYR A 54 7.92 9.68 -15.27
CA TYR A 54 8.04 8.85 -14.08
C TYR A 54 9.04 9.46 -13.10
N TYR A 55 8.87 9.12 -11.84
CA TYR A 55 9.67 9.64 -10.73
C TYR A 55 9.91 8.51 -9.74
N SER A 56 11.02 8.59 -8.99
CA SER A 56 11.33 7.66 -7.91
C SER A 56 11.51 8.43 -6.61
N CYS A 57 11.31 7.74 -5.49
CA CYS A 57 11.63 8.26 -4.18
C CYS A 57 11.00 9.64 -3.89
N VAL A 58 9.77 9.84 -4.29
CA VAL A 58 9.05 11.07 -3.99
C VAL A 58 8.64 11.10 -2.52
N LYS A 59 8.63 12.28 -1.91
CA LYS A 59 8.20 12.45 -0.52
C LYS A 59 6.72 12.76 -0.38
N GLU A 60 6.16 13.45 -1.37
CA GLU A 60 4.75 13.84 -1.36
C GLU A 60 4.20 13.97 -2.78
N LEU A 61 2.90 13.80 -2.90
CA LEU A 61 2.16 13.97 -4.13
C LEU A 61 0.81 14.63 -3.85
N ASN A 62 0.48 15.67 -4.59
CA ASN A 62 -0.87 16.22 -4.59
C ASN A 62 -1.76 15.41 -5.54
N VAL A 63 -2.86 14.88 -5.02
CA VAL A 63 -3.89 14.17 -5.78
C VAL A 63 -5.20 14.92 -5.55
N ASP A 64 -5.61 15.68 -6.56
CA ASP A 64 -6.66 16.68 -6.47
C ASP A 64 -6.37 17.67 -5.31
N ASP A 65 -7.26 17.85 -4.35
CA ASP A 65 -7.06 18.74 -3.20
C ASP A 65 -6.39 18.03 -2.00
N ASN A 66 -6.00 16.77 -2.14
CA ASN A 66 -5.46 15.98 -1.05
C ASN A 66 -3.96 15.75 -1.20
N LYS A 67 -3.25 15.73 -0.06
CA LYS A 67 -1.83 15.45 0.01
C LYS A 67 -1.58 14.00 0.41
N TRP A 68 -0.72 13.33 -0.34
CA TRP A 68 -0.29 11.96 -0.11
C TRP A 68 1.19 11.97 0.24
N TYR A 69 1.56 11.43 1.38
CA TYR A 69 2.91 11.40 1.88
C TYR A 69 3.49 10.01 1.70
N PHE A 70 4.69 9.93 1.13
CA PHE A 70 5.48 8.71 1.00
C PHE A 70 6.46 8.68 2.17
N LEU A 71 6.16 7.87 3.16
CA LEU A 71 6.88 7.85 4.43
C LEU A 71 8.18 7.06 4.35
N ASN A 72 8.21 6.01 3.53
CA ASN A 72 9.40 5.24 3.24
C ASN A 72 10.16 5.87 2.07
N ASN A 73 11.32 6.44 2.36
CA ASN A 73 12.11 7.20 1.40
C ASN A 73 13.61 6.89 1.49
N LYS A 74 13.98 5.65 1.81
CA LYS A 74 15.33 5.11 1.74
C LYS A 74 15.34 3.75 1.04
N ASP A 75 16.53 3.28 0.65
CA ASP A 75 16.74 1.92 0.16
C ASP A 75 17.08 1.00 1.33
N TYR A 76 16.31 -0.06 1.51
CA TYR A 76 16.50 -1.10 2.52
C TYR A 76 17.25 -2.33 1.96
N GLY A 77 17.62 -2.30 0.69
CA GLY A 77 18.35 -3.40 0.05
C GLY A 77 17.53 -4.62 -0.32
N ASN A 78 16.21 -4.57 -0.15
CA ASN A 78 15.29 -5.60 -0.62
C ASN A 78 13.96 -5.00 -1.10
N GLU A 79 13.29 -5.69 -2.02
CA GLU A 79 12.08 -5.19 -2.70
C GLU A 79 10.92 -4.93 -1.74
N ASN A 80 10.66 -5.84 -0.81
CA ASN A 80 9.53 -5.71 0.11
C ASN A 80 9.69 -4.47 1.01
N ASP A 81 10.83 -4.33 1.65
CA ASP A 81 11.09 -3.19 2.55
C ASP A 81 11.30 -1.87 1.78
N ASN A 82 11.61 -1.94 0.48
CA ASN A 82 11.58 -0.78 -0.40
C ASN A 82 10.16 -0.34 -0.78
N SER A 83 9.11 -1.02 -0.32
CA SER A 83 7.72 -0.64 -0.58
C SER A 83 7.45 0.83 -0.28
N SER A 84 6.73 1.49 -1.18
CA SER A 84 6.19 2.83 -0.93
C SER A 84 5.13 2.77 0.17
N VAL A 85 5.48 3.15 1.38
CA VAL A 85 4.50 3.33 2.46
C VAL A 85 3.83 4.68 2.30
N ILE A 86 2.51 4.70 2.23
CA ILE A 86 1.75 5.90 1.89
C ILE A 86 0.78 6.25 3.01
N TYR A 87 0.87 7.49 3.49
CA TYR A 87 -0.08 8.09 4.40
C TYR A 87 -0.86 9.21 3.71
N THR A 88 -2.16 9.27 3.97
CA THR A 88 -3.00 10.40 3.55
C THR A 88 -4.14 10.62 4.53
N GLU A 89 -4.58 11.87 4.63
CA GLU A 89 -5.77 12.24 5.38
C GLU A 89 -6.81 12.80 4.42
N LEU A 90 -7.95 12.16 4.34
CA LEU A 90 -9.07 12.52 3.47
C LEU A 90 -10.27 12.90 4.33
N ASN A 91 -10.63 14.18 4.35
CA ASN A 91 -11.75 14.68 5.17
C ASN A 91 -11.66 14.24 6.66
N ASN A 92 -10.50 14.36 7.28
CA ASN A 92 -10.16 13.94 8.65
C ASN A 92 -10.15 12.41 8.88
N HIS A 93 -10.19 11.60 7.83
CA HIS A 93 -10.01 10.16 7.91
C HIS A 93 -8.58 9.78 7.52
N LYS A 94 -7.83 9.14 8.42
CA LYS A 94 -6.43 8.77 8.25
C LYS A 94 -6.31 7.40 7.59
N PHE A 95 -5.57 7.33 6.50
CA PHE A 95 -5.28 6.10 5.75
C PHE A 95 -3.79 5.83 5.73
N LEU A 96 -3.40 4.59 6.00
CA LEU A 96 -2.02 4.13 5.91
C LEU A 96 -1.95 2.86 5.04
N PHE A 97 -1.10 2.89 4.01
CA PHE A 97 -0.90 1.79 3.08
C PHE A 97 0.55 1.32 3.20
N MET A 98 0.76 0.08 3.67
CA MET A 98 2.09 -0.43 4.00
C MET A 98 2.83 -1.05 2.80
N GLY A 99 2.14 -1.35 1.69
CA GLY A 99 2.73 -2.19 0.65
C GLY A 99 3.10 -3.56 1.23
N ASP A 100 4.33 -4.00 0.99
CA ASP A 100 4.89 -5.23 1.56
C ASP A 100 6.03 -4.97 2.57
N ALA A 101 6.08 -3.72 3.07
CA ALA A 101 7.03 -3.30 4.08
C ALA A 101 6.98 -4.21 5.33
N GLY A 102 8.15 -4.63 5.76
CA GLY A 102 8.36 -5.49 6.93
C GLY A 102 8.62 -4.73 8.22
N VAL A 103 8.97 -5.49 9.26
CA VAL A 103 9.13 -4.99 10.63
C VAL A 103 10.21 -3.91 10.74
N GLU A 104 11.33 -4.02 10.01
CA GLU A 104 12.37 -2.98 10.03
C GLU A 104 11.85 -1.62 9.57
N VAL A 105 10.99 -1.62 8.55
CA VAL A 105 10.35 -0.39 8.06
C VAL A 105 9.34 0.14 9.08
N GLU A 106 8.57 -0.76 9.71
CA GLU A 106 7.59 -0.39 10.75
C GLU A 106 8.25 0.31 11.94
N GLU A 107 9.38 -0.22 12.42
CA GLU A 107 10.20 0.39 13.49
C GLU A 107 10.66 1.80 13.09
N ASP A 108 11.23 1.95 11.89
CA ASP A 108 11.64 3.26 11.37
C ASP A 108 10.47 4.26 11.27
N LEU A 109 9.28 3.77 10.92
CA LEU A 109 8.10 4.63 10.76
C LEU A 109 7.58 5.16 12.10
N ILE A 110 7.43 4.30 13.10
CA ILE A 110 6.94 4.71 14.43
C ILE A 110 7.97 5.57 15.18
N GLU A 111 9.27 5.39 14.91
CA GLU A 111 10.31 6.28 15.45
C GLU A 111 10.23 7.70 14.86
N LYS A 112 9.92 7.81 13.55
CA LYS A 112 10.00 9.08 12.82
C LYS A 112 8.70 9.86 12.79
N TYR A 113 7.56 9.18 12.82
CA TYR A 113 6.26 9.79 12.55
C TYR A 113 5.25 9.46 13.65
N ASN A 114 4.41 10.42 14.01
CA ASN A 114 3.24 10.15 14.83
C ASN A 114 2.13 9.58 13.94
N LEU A 115 1.94 8.27 13.97
CA LEU A 115 0.97 7.53 13.17
C LEU A 115 -0.21 7.00 14.01
N GLN A 116 -0.49 7.61 15.15
CA GLN A 116 -1.56 7.17 16.05
C GLN A 116 -2.96 7.37 15.43
N ASP A 117 -3.86 6.49 15.84
CA ASP A 117 -5.29 6.53 15.48
C ASP A 117 -5.52 6.51 13.97
N ILE A 118 -4.86 5.59 13.28
CA ILE A 118 -5.11 5.32 11.85
C ILE A 118 -6.53 4.77 11.70
N GLU A 119 -7.38 5.41 10.89
CA GLU A 119 -8.72 4.88 10.67
C GLU A 119 -8.73 3.65 9.75
N VAL A 120 -7.94 3.67 8.68
CA VAL A 120 -7.84 2.54 7.75
C VAL A 120 -6.38 2.18 7.52
N LEU A 121 -6.00 0.98 7.93
CA LEU A 121 -4.70 0.38 7.65
C LEU A 121 -4.83 -0.66 6.53
N LYS A 122 -4.14 -0.47 5.41
CA LYS A 122 -3.84 -1.57 4.48
C LYS A 122 -2.65 -2.34 5.06
N VAL A 123 -2.94 -3.51 5.58
CA VAL A 123 -1.98 -4.39 6.25
C VAL A 123 -0.83 -4.75 5.30
N GLY A 124 0.39 -4.75 5.83
CA GLY A 124 1.60 -5.05 5.10
C GLY A 124 1.65 -6.49 4.61
N HIS A 125 2.31 -6.71 3.48
CA HIS A 125 2.71 -8.00 2.92
C HIS A 125 1.62 -9.08 3.00
N HIS A 126 0.39 -8.73 2.64
CA HIS A 126 -0.78 -9.63 2.64
C HIS A 126 -1.07 -10.32 3.99
N GLY A 127 -0.57 -9.78 5.09
CA GLY A 127 -0.63 -10.41 6.41
C GLY A 127 0.44 -11.48 6.62
N SER A 128 1.61 -11.34 6.01
CA SER A 128 2.80 -12.15 6.27
C SER A 128 3.32 -11.93 7.69
N LYS A 129 3.86 -12.96 8.31
CA LYS A 129 4.53 -12.88 9.63
C LYS A 129 5.76 -11.96 9.66
N THR A 130 6.22 -11.48 8.51
CA THR A 130 7.35 -10.53 8.38
C THR A 130 6.93 -9.07 8.49
N SER A 131 5.63 -8.80 8.69
CA SER A 131 5.07 -7.46 8.80
C SER A 131 4.02 -7.39 9.91
N SER A 132 3.49 -6.21 10.17
CA SER A 132 2.39 -5.96 11.12
C SER A 132 2.71 -6.47 12.53
N SER A 133 3.89 -6.08 13.02
CA SER A 133 4.36 -6.38 14.37
C SER A 133 3.36 -5.87 15.42
N LYS A 134 3.32 -6.54 16.58
CA LYS A 134 2.42 -6.12 17.67
C LYS A 134 2.71 -4.68 18.09
N GLU A 135 3.98 -4.31 18.19
CA GLU A 135 4.41 -2.97 18.57
C GLU A 135 3.91 -1.91 17.57
N PHE A 136 4.06 -2.17 16.27
CA PHE A 136 3.56 -1.29 15.23
C PHE A 136 2.03 -1.15 15.27
N ILE A 137 1.31 -2.27 15.39
CA ILE A 137 -0.16 -2.25 15.44
C ILE A 137 -0.68 -1.54 16.69
N ASP A 138 -0.04 -1.73 17.83
CA ASP A 138 -0.41 -1.02 19.09
C ASP A 138 -0.19 0.49 18.96
N GLU A 139 0.88 0.93 18.30
CA GLU A 139 1.17 2.36 18.09
C GLU A 139 0.20 3.00 17.10
N VAL A 140 -0.05 2.35 15.95
CA VAL A 140 -0.93 2.93 14.92
C VAL A 140 -2.42 2.79 15.24
N ASN A 141 -2.77 1.84 16.12
CA ASN A 141 -4.11 1.61 16.66
C ASN A 141 -5.22 1.68 15.58
N PRO A 142 -5.19 0.82 14.56
CA PRO A 142 -6.07 0.95 13.41
C PRO A 142 -7.51 0.58 13.75
N LYS A 143 -8.47 1.42 13.35
CA LYS A 143 -9.90 1.12 13.50
C LYS A 143 -10.38 0.04 12.53
N TYR A 144 -9.90 0.11 11.29
CA TYR A 144 -10.18 -0.86 10.24
C TYR A 144 -8.87 -1.35 9.63
N SER A 145 -8.73 -2.67 9.50
CA SER A 145 -7.57 -3.30 8.87
C SER A 145 -7.99 -4.04 7.61
N VAL A 146 -7.35 -3.75 6.49
CA VAL A 146 -7.64 -4.38 5.20
C VAL A 146 -6.50 -5.28 4.79
N ILE A 147 -6.79 -6.56 4.59
CA ILE A 147 -5.84 -7.55 4.11
C ILE A 147 -6.21 -7.92 2.66
N SER A 148 -5.35 -7.54 1.72
CA SER A 148 -5.47 -7.95 0.33
C SER A 148 -4.79 -9.30 0.17
N VAL A 149 -5.57 -10.36 0.01
CA VAL A 149 -5.08 -11.74 -0.04
C VAL A 149 -5.95 -12.57 -0.98
N GLY A 150 -5.33 -13.45 -1.74
CA GLY A 150 -6.04 -14.33 -2.66
C GLY A 150 -6.68 -15.52 -1.95
N LYS A 151 -7.87 -15.90 -2.40
CA LYS A 151 -8.51 -17.17 -1.98
C LYS A 151 -7.59 -18.34 -2.39
N ASN A 152 -7.33 -19.25 -1.45
CA ASN A 152 -6.43 -20.39 -1.67
C ASN A 152 -4.98 -19.99 -1.99
N ASN A 153 -4.49 -18.86 -1.43
CA ASN A 153 -3.09 -18.50 -1.60
C ASN A 153 -2.17 -19.59 -1.01
N ARG A 154 -1.06 -19.85 -1.71
CA ARG A 154 -0.10 -20.90 -1.35
C ARG A 154 0.84 -20.55 -0.19
N TYR A 155 0.84 -19.29 0.24
CA TYR A 155 1.73 -18.77 1.28
C TYR A 155 1.14 -18.89 2.69
N GLY A 156 -0.14 -19.28 2.81
CA GLY A 156 -0.83 -19.36 4.09
C GLY A 156 -1.10 -17.99 4.72
N HIS A 157 -1.24 -16.95 3.90
CA HIS A 157 -1.61 -15.61 4.37
C HIS A 157 -3.12 -15.46 4.47
N PRO A 158 -3.61 -14.58 5.39
CA PRO A 158 -2.86 -13.97 6.48
C PRO A 158 -2.45 -15.00 7.53
N ASN A 159 -1.30 -14.79 8.16
CA ASN A 159 -0.81 -15.64 9.25
C ASN A 159 -1.63 -15.37 10.52
N ASP A 160 -1.89 -16.40 11.33
CA ASP A 160 -2.71 -16.30 12.55
C ASP A 160 -2.15 -15.27 13.54
N VAL A 161 -0.81 -15.19 13.69
CA VAL A 161 -0.17 -14.19 14.56
C VAL A 161 -0.53 -12.76 14.13
N ILE A 162 -0.68 -12.51 12.84
CA ILE A 162 -1.07 -11.17 12.35
C ILE A 162 -2.54 -10.90 12.64
N LEU A 163 -3.41 -11.91 12.53
CA LEU A 163 -4.80 -11.76 12.92
C LEU A 163 -4.93 -11.48 14.42
N ASP A 164 -4.14 -12.14 15.25
CA ASP A 164 -4.08 -11.91 16.70
C ASP A 164 -3.58 -10.48 17.02
N ASN A 165 -2.53 -10.01 16.33
CA ASN A 165 -2.03 -8.64 16.49
C ASN A 165 -3.10 -7.58 16.17
N LEU A 166 -4.01 -7.89 15.22
CA LEU A 166 -5.07 -7.00 14.74
C LEU A 166 -6.39 -7.14 15.51
N GLU A 167 -6.45 -7.90 16.62
CA GLU A 167 -7.69 -8.19 17.37
C GLU A 167 -8.48 -6.93 17.76
N GLY A 168 -7.79 -5.81 18.03
CA GLY A 168 -8.42 -4.52 18.34
C GLY A 168 -9.07 -3.80 17.16
N SER A 169 -8.84 -4.28 15.93
CA SER A 169 -9.27 -3.68 14.68
C SER A 169 -10.39 -4.48 14.02
N ARG A 170 -11.29 -3.81 13.30
CA ARG A 170 -12.22 -4.52 12.44
C ARG A 170 -11.53 -4.93 11.13
N ILE A 171 -11.32 -6.23 10.97
CA ILE A 171 -10.57 -6.80 9.84
C ILE A 171 -11.52 -7.04 8.66
N TYR A 172 -11.08 -6.64 7.47
CA TYR A 172 -11.66 -6.96 6.16
C TYR A 172 -10.62 -7.70 5.32
N ARG A 173 -11.03 -8.79 4.65
CA ARG A 173 -10.13 -9.64 3.86
C ARG A 173 -10.70 -9.87 2.48
N THR A 174 -9.91 -9.63 1.43
CA THR A 174 -10.40 -9.81 0.05
C THR A 174 -10.73 -11.25 -0.32
N ASP A 175 -10.14 -12.26 0.33
CA ASP A 175 -10.47 -13.67 0.14
C ASP A 175 -11.82 -14.08 0.75
N GLN A 176 -12.37 -13.29 1.70
CA GLN A 176 -13.62 -13.53 2.39
C GLN A 176 -14.70 -12.50 1.97
N ASP A 177 -14.34 -11.23 1.93
CA ASP A 177 -15.26 -10.11 1.71
C ASP A 177 -15.31 -9.67 0.24
N GLY A 178 -14.42 -10.19 -0.62
CA GLY A 178 -14.29 -9.81 -2.01
C GLY A 178 -13.73 -8.41 -2.19
N SER A 179 -14.39 -7.60 -3.00
CA SER A 179 -13.99 -6.20 -3.17
C SER A 179 -14.41 -5.37 -1.96
N ILE A 180 -13.48 -4.56 -1.44
CA ILE A 180 -13.70 -3.70 -0.28
C ILE A 180 -13.60 -2.25 -0.74
N MET A 181 -14.65 -1.48 -0.56
CA MET A 181 -14.72 -0.07 -0.95
C MET A 181 -14.92 0.82 0.27
N PHE A 182 -14.10 1.85 0.37
CA PHE A 182 -14.24 2.93 1.35
C PHE A 182 -14.74 4.19 0.64
N GLU A 183 -15.90 4.67 1.03
CA GLU A 183 -16.50 5.90 0.52
C GLU A 183 -16.59 6.93 1.66
N ILE A 184 -16.10 8.15 1.41
CA ILE A 184 -16.26 9.27 2.34
C ILE A 184 -17.36 10.17 1.81
N LYS A 185 -18.46 10.29 2.55
CA LYS A 185 -19.58 11.15 2.22
C LYS A 185 -20.05 11.91 3.45
N ASN A 186 -20.14 13.24 3.33
CA ASN A 186 -20.53 14.10 4.44
C ASN A 186 -19.68 13.85 5.72
N ASN A 187 -18.36 13.76 5.58
CA ASN A 187 -17.41 13.43 6.65
C ASN A 187 -17.70 12.11 7.38
N LYS A 188 -18.38 11.18 6.74
CA LYS A 188 -18.61 9.82 7.26
C LYS A 188 -17.98 8.81 6.35
N LEU A 189 -17.17 7.93 6.93
CA LEU A 189 -16.60 6.79 6.23
C LEU A 189 -17.65 5.66 6.16
N LYS A 190 -17.98 5.26 4.95
CA LYS A 190 -18.84 4.11 4.65
C LYS A 190 -17.98 2.99 4.07
N ILE A 191 -18.21 1.78 4.49
CA ILE A 191 -17.51 0.60 4.00
C ILE A 191 -18.54 -0.31 3.34
N GLU A 192 -18.25 -0.70 2.11
CA GLU A 192 -19.06 -1.65 1.34
C GLU A 192 -18.17 -2.81 0.89
N THR A 193 -18.72 -4.00 0.94
CA THR A 193 -18.06 -5.21 0.43
C THR A 193 -18.94 -5.84 -0.65
N CYS A 194 -18.29 -6.40 -1.65
CA CYS A 194 -18.95 -7.14 -2.72
C CYS A 194 -18.29 -8.52 -2.82
N LEU A 195 -19.01 -9.55 -2.37
CA LEU A 195 -18.53 -10.92 -2.42
C LEU A 195 -18.13 -11.32 -3.83
N PRO A 196 -17.09 -12.16 -3.98
CA PRO A 196 -16.62 -12.63 -5.27
C PRO A 196 -17.60 -13.58 -5.97
#